data_82c284f8828dcc89c082a5470db9b324
#
_entry.id   82c284f8828dcc89c082a5470db9b324
#
_cell.length_a   1.000
_cell.length_b   1.000
_cell.length_c   1.000
_cell.angle_alpha   90.00
_cell.angle_beta   90.00
_cell.angle_gamma   90.00
#
_symmetry.space_group_name_H-M   'P 1'
#
loop_
_entity.id
_entity.type
_entity.pdbx_description
1 polymer ?
#
loop_
_entity_poly.entity_id
_entity_poly.type
_entity_poly.pdbx_seq_one_letter_code
_entity_poly.pdbx_strand_id
1 'polypeptide(L)'
;MDLTQKKCKPCEGGVPPLTEEQTNDLLKQIPSWTIKEGNVFKQFKFKDFKEAMAFVNKVAGIAEQENHHPDITISYSQVSIGLWTHAINGLSENDFILPAKIDQIK
;
A
#
# COMPACT_ATOMS: atom_id res chain seq x y z
N MET A 1 4.42 -4.33 -17.17
CA MET A 1 4.75 -2.96 -16.75
C MET A 1 4.99 -2.93 -15.27
N ASP A 2 6.05 -2.25 -14.85
CA ASP A 2 6.43 -2.14 -13.46
C ASP A 2 5.36 -1.35 -12.67
N LEU A 3 4.98 -1.85 -11.50
CA LEU A 3 3.99 -1.19 -10.65
C LEU A 3 4.39 0.23 -10.27
N THR A 4 5.68 0.50 -10.12
CA THR A 4 6.15 1.84 -9.74
C THR A 4 5.85 2.89 -10.80
N GLN A 5 5.60 2.47 -12.04
CA GLN A 5 5.33 3.38 -13.17
C GLN A 5 3.85 3.54 -13.44
N LYS A 6 3.02 2.79 -12.76
CA LYS A 6 1.57 2.89 -12.91
C LYS A 6 1.01 3.94 -11.97
N LYS A 7 -0.16 4.46 -12.32
CA LYS A 7 -0.91 5.36 -11.44
C LYS A 7 -2.14 4.66 -10.93
N CYS A 8 -2.50 4.95 -9.68
CA CYS A 8 -3.75 4.46 -9.12
C CYS A 8 -4.92 5.06 -9.89
N LYS A 9 -5.93 4.25 -10.15
CA LYS A 9 -7.14 4.66 -10.86
C LYS A 9 -8.30 4.70 -9.88
N PRO A 10 -9.31 5.57 -10.12
CA PRO A 10 -10.49 5.55 -9.27
C PRO A 10 -11.12 4.15 -9.28
N CYS A 11 -11.47 3.66 -8.09
CA CYS A 11 -12.16 2.39 -7.97
C CYS A 11 -13.65 2.65 -7.83
N GLU A 12 -14.42 2.22 -8.82
CA GLU A 12 -15.87 2.35 -8.80
C GLU A 12 -16.48 1.04 -8.33
N GLY A 13 -17.60 1.12 -7.62
CA GLY A 13 -18.34 -0.06 -7.21
C GLY A 13 -18.78 -0.87 -8.42
N GLY A 14 -18.84 -2.18 -8.27
CA GLY A 14 -19.24 -3.09 -9.34
C GLY A 14 -18.07 -3.75 -10.07
N VAL A 15 -16.86 -3.25 -9.87
CA VAL A 15 -15.66 -3.92 -10.39
C VAL A 15 -15.32 -5.06 -9.44
N PRO A 16 -15.10 -6.30 -9.94
CA PRO A 16 -14.78 -7.42 -9.05
C PRO A 16 -13.39 -7.23 -8.41
N PRO A 17 -13.22 -7.69 -7.16
CA PRO A 17 -11.91 -7.72 -6.55
C PRO A 17 -10.94 -8.63 -7.32
N LEU A 18 -9.65 -8.42 -7.11
CA LEU A 18 -8.63 -9.31 -7.69
C LEU A 18 -8.83 -10.73 -7.18
N THR A 19 -8.57 -11.70 -8.06
CA THR A 19 -8.57 -13.11 -7.67
C THR A 19 -7.32 -13.42 -6.87
N GLU A 20 -7.31 -14.57 -6.17
CA GLU A 20 -6.14 -15.02 -5.44
C GLU A 20 -4.93 -15.15 -6.35
N GLU A 21 -5.10 -15.68 -7.56
CA GLU A 21 -4.03 -15.82 -8.52
C GLU A 21 -3.44 -14.47 -8.92
N GLN A 22 -4.32 -13.49 -9.23
CA GLN A 22 -3.89 -12.13 -9.57
C GLN A 22 -3.14 -11.48 -8.41
N THR A 23 -3.66 -11.65 -7.20
CA THR A 23 -3.03 -11.14 -5.99
C THR A 23 -1.63 -11.72 -5.81
N ASN A 24 -1.47 -13.03 -5.97
CA ASN A 24 -0.18 -13.67 -5.82
C ASN A 24 0.83 -13.19 -6.86
N ASP A 25 0.38 -12.97 -8.09
CA ASP A 25 1.26 -12.47 -9.14
C ASP A 25 1.75 -11.05 -8.84
N LEU A 26 0.87 -10.19 -8.36
CA LEU A 26 1.24 -8.82 -8.00
C LEU A 26 2.14 -8.76 -6.77
N LEU A 27 1.94 -9.66 -5.81
CA LEU A 27 2.81 -9.74 -4.62
C LEU A 27 4.27 -10.02 -4.98
N LYS A 28 4.52 -10.69 -6.10
CA LYS A 28 5.89 -10.96 -6.54
C LYS A 28 6.67 -9.69 -6.84
N GLN A 29 5.98 -8.60 -7.18
CA GLN A 29 6.62 -7.31 -7.44
C GLN A 29 6.86 -6.50 -6.16
N ILE A 30 6.24 -6.90 -5.06
CA ILE A 30 6.43 -6.27 -3.74
C ILE A 30 6.72 -7.36 -2.71
N PRO A 31 7.86 -8.04 -2.82
CA PRO A 31 8.12 -9.25 -2.03
C PRO A 31 8.23 -9.04 -0.52
N SER A 32 8.44 -7.81 -0.06
CA SER A 32 8.49 -7.51 1.37
C SER A 32 7.11 -7.27 1.98
N TRP A 33 6.07 -7.23 1.16
CA TRP A 33 4.69 -7.06 1.62
C TRP A 33 4.00 -8.41 1.72
N THR A 34 2.97 -8.48 2.55
CA THR A 34 2.19 -9.70 2.76
C THR A 34 0.71 -9.38 2.77
N ILE A 35 -0.12 -10.40 2.79
CA ILE A 35 -1.57 -10.24 2.98
C ILE A 35 -1.87 -10.58 4.42
N LYS A 36 -2.49 -9.64 5.14
CA LYS A 36 -2.89 -9.81 6.52
C LYS A 36 -4.32 -9.30 6.70
N GLU A 37 -5.21 -10.17 7.10
CA GLU A 37 -6.62 -9.84 7.31
C GLU A 37 -7.25 -9.16 6.10
N GLY A 38 -6.89 -9.64 4.90
CA GLY A 38 -7.43 -9.12 3.65
C GLY A 38 -6.77 -7.85 3.14
N ASN A 39 -5.76 -7.33 3.85
CA ASN A 39 -5.03 -6.13 3.44
C ASN A 39 -3.64 -6.46 2.93
N VAL A 40 -3.16 -5.69 1.97
CA VAL A 40 -1.74 -5.68 1.62
C VAL A 40 -1.03 -4.96 2.76
N PHE A 41 -0.14 -5.62 3.45
CA PHE A 41 0.37 -5.18 4.74
C PHE A 41 1.89 -5.24 4.81
N LYS A 42 2.48 -4.23 5.48
CA LYS A 42 3.90 -4.24 5.82
C LYS A 42 4.14 -3.40 7.06
N GLN A 43 5.02 -3.88 7.93
CA GLN A 43 5.46 -3.14 9.10
C GLN A 43 6.88 -2.65 8.88
N PHE A 44 7.10 -1.38 9.19
CA PHE A 44 8.40 -0.72 9.06
C PHE A 44 8.92 -0.36 10.45
N LYS A 45 10.23 -0.48 10.65
CA LYS A 45 10.87 -0.10 11.90
C LYS A 45 11.91 0.98 11.63
N PHE A 46 11.95 1.96 12.53
CA PHE A 46 12.86 3.09 12.41
C PHE A 46 13.66 3.25 13.69
N LYS A 47 14.63 4.14 13.67
CA LYS A 47 15.49 4.42 14.80
C LYS A 47 14.72 5.08 15.95
N ASP A 48 13.82 6.02 15.61
CA ASP A 48 13.07 6.79 16.57
C ASP A 48 11.77 7.31 15.97
N PHE A 49 11.01 8.02 16.78
CA PHE A 49 9.72 8.58 16.36
C PHE A 49 9.89 9.61 15.24
N LYS A 50 10.93 10.42 15.30
CA LYS A 50 11.18 11.46 14.30
C LYS A 50 11.36 10.84 12.92
N GLU A 51 12.16 9.77 12.81
CA GLU A 51 12.35 9.06 11.56
C GLU A 51 11.05 8.42 11.07
N ALA A 52 10.29 7.82 11.99
CA ALA A 52 9.01 7.20 11.65
C ALA A 52 8.06 8.25 11.07
N MET A 53 7.97 9.42 11.67
CA MET A 53 7.09 10.49 11.18
C MET A 53 7.56 11.07 9.86
N ALA A 54 8.86 11.17 9.63
CA ALA A 54 9.39 11.61 8.34
C ALA A 54 8.96 10.67 7.23
N PHE A 55 9.02 9.37 7.50
CA PHE A 55 8.58 8.35 6.55
C PHE A 55 7.06 8.46 6.29
N VAL A 56 6.26 8.57 7.36
CA VAL A 56 4.81 8.70 7.25
C VAL A 56 4.40 9.90 6.40
N ASN A 57 5.09 11.03 6.57
CA ASN A 57 4.81 12.23 5.78
C ASN A 57 5.08 12.01 4.30
N LYS A 58 6.12 11.25 3.95
CA LYS A 58 6.40 10.90 2.56
C LYS A 58 5.35 9.96 1.99
N VAL A 59 4.91 8.99 2.79
CA VAL A 59 3.82 8.09 2.38
C VAL A 59 2.54 8.87 2.14
N ALA A 60 2.23 9.82 3.02
CA ALA A 60 1.04 10.66 2.88
C ALA A 60 1.09 11.47 1.58
N GLY A 61 2.25 12.00 1.21
CA GLY A 61 2.42 12.72 -0.04
C GLY A 61 2.13 11.86 -1.26
N ILE A 62 2.64 10.63 -1.25
CA ILE A 62 2.38 9.68 -2.34
C ILE A 62 0.90 9.33 -2.40
N ALA A 63 0.29 9.05 -1.24
CA ALA A 63 -1.13 8.70 -1.17
C ALA A 63 -2.03 9.80 -1.72
N GLU A 64 -1.70 11.06 -1.42
CA GLU A 64 -2.44 12.20 -1.96
C GLU A 64 -2.25 12.34 -3.47
N GLN A 65 -1.04 12.12 -3.98
CA GLN A 65 -0.78 12.14 -5.42
C GLN A 65 -1.57 11.07 -6.15
N GLU A 66 -1.64 9.87 -5.59
CA GLU A 66 -2.31 8.74 -6.22
C GLU A 66 -3.80 8.67 -5.90
N ASN A 67 -4.27 9.52 -4.99
CA ASN A 67 -5.66 9.53 -4.52
C ASN A 67 -6.12 8.15 -4.05
N HIS A 68 -5.24 7.43 -3.37
CA HIS A 68 -5.52 6.13 -2.78
C HIS A 68 -4.83 6.10 -1.42
N HIS A 69 -5.61 5.95 -0.35
CA HIS A 69 -5.14 6.21 1.02
C HIS A 69 -5.00 4.92 1.82
N PRO A 70 -3.80 4.64 2.34
CA PRO A 70 -3.59 3.48 3.19
C PRO A 70 -4.06 3.73 4.62
N ASP A 71 -4.25 2.64 5.36
CA ASP A 71 -4.40 2.71 6.81
C ASP A 71 -2.99 2.73 7.41
N ILE A 72 -2.69 3.73 8.21
CA ILE A 72 -1.37 3.91 8.81
C ILE A 72 -1.50 3.87 10.32
N THR A 73 -0.74 2.98 10.95
CA THR A 73 -0.68 2.89 12.42
C THR A 73 0.74 3.21 12.85
N ILE A 74 0.89 4.14 13.78
CA ILE A 74 2.19 4.56 14.28
C ILE A 74 2.30 4.17 15.75
N SER A 75 3.38 3.48 16.08
CA SER A 75 3.67 3.10 17.46
C SER A 75 5.15 3.41 17.72
N TYR A 76 5.43 4.60 18.22
CA TYR A 76 6.76 5.14 18.45
C TYR A 76 7.65 5.06 17.20
N SER A 77 8.51 4.05 17.11
CA SER A 77 9.45 3.88 15.99
C SER A 77 8.96 2.88 14.95
N GLN A 78 7.74 2.35 15.10
CA GLN A 78 7.17 1.38 14.18
C GLN A 78 6.00 1.98 13.42
N VAL A 79 5.95 1.69 12.11
CA VAL A 79 4.84 2.13 11.24
C VAL A 79 4.28 0.91 10.54
N SER A 80 2.98 0.69 10.67
CA SER A 80 2.29 -0.39 9.96
C SER A 80 1.41 0.23 8.89
N ILE A 81 1.48 -0.31 7.68
CA ILE A 81 0.69 0.18 6.55
C ILE A 81 -0.14 -0.96 5.99
N GLY A 82 -1.45 -0.73 5.86
CA GLY A 82 -2.37 -1.69 5.27
C GLY A 82 -3.16 -1.03 4.16
N LEU A 83 -3.42 -1.77 3.09
CA LEU A 83 -4.15 -1.27 1.93
C LEU A 83 -5.26 -2.21 1.53
N TRP A 84 -6.42 -1.62 1.25
CA TRP A 84 -7.63 -2.34 0.88
C TRP A 84 -8.56 -1.36 0.16
N THR A 85 -9.33 -1.84 -0.81
CA THR A 85 -10.19 -0.97 -1.59
C THR A 85 -11.64 -1.14 -1.15
N HIS A 86 -12.16 -0.17 -0.42
CA HIS A 86 -13.51 -0.21 0.16
C HIS A 86 -14.60 -0.28 -0.91
N ALA A 87 -14.42 0.46 -2.02
CA ALA A 87 -15.43 0.55 -3.07
C ALA A 87 -15.81 -0.79 -3.68
N ILE A 88 -14.89 -1.75 -3.68
CA ILE A 88 -15.11 -3.09 -4.25
C ILE A 88 -15.06 -4.19 -3.19
N ASN A 89 -14.93 -3.81 -1.92
CA ASN A 89 -14.87 -4.73 -0.79
C ASN A 89 -13.80 -5.83 -0.99
N GLY A 90 -12.61 -5.41 -1.40
CA GLY A 90 -11.51 -6.32 -1.67
C GLY A 90 -10.29 -5.60 -2.19
N LEU A 91 -9.36 -6.35 -2.78
CA LEU A 91 -8.12 -5.79 -3.31
C LEU A 91 -8.26 -5.39 -4.77
N SER A 92 -7.60 -4.28 -5.13
CA SER A 92 -7.46 -3.83 -6.50
C SER A 92 -5.99 -3.66 -6.82
N GLU A 93 -5.67 -3.41 -8.09
CA GLU A 93 -4.29 -3.13 -8.49
C GLU A 93 -3.71 -1.94 -7.72
N ASN A 94 -4.52 -0.95 -7.36
CA ASN A 94 -4.08 0.21 -6.57
C ASN A 94 -3.42 -0.21 -5.26
N ASP A 95 -3.89 -1.29 -4.65
CA ASP A 95 -3.37 -1.78 -3.38
C ASP A 95 -1.97 -2.38 -3.52
N PHE A 96 -1.50 -2.55 -4.75
CA PHE A 96 -0.15 -3.03 -5.06
C PHE A 96 0.71 -1.92 -5.67
N ILE A 97 0.10 -0.98 -6.39
CA ILE A 97 0.81 0.17 -6.96
C ILE A 97 1.39 1.06 -5.86
N LEU A 98 0.56 1.39 -4.88
CA LEU A 98 0.99 2.27 -3.79
C LEU A 98 2.13 1.65 -2.96
N PRO A 99 2.06 0.38 -2.55
CA PRO A 99 3.19 -0.26 -1.87
C PRO A 99 4.49 -0.22 -2.67
N ALA A 100 4.42 -0.45 -3.98
CA ALA A 100 5.61 -0.40 -4.83
C ALA A 100 6.26 0.98 -4.79
N LYS A 101 5.44 2.04 -4.82
CA LYS A 101 5.93 3.41 -4.74
C LYS A 101 6.47 3.75 -3.34
N ILE A 102 5.82 3.24 -2.29
CA ILE A 102 6.29 3.41 -0.92
C ILE A 102 7.68 2.79 -0.75
N ASP A 103 7.92 1.63 -1.35
CA ASP A 103 9.20 0.95 -1.26
C ASP A 103 10.35 1.75 -1.89
N GLN A 104 10.04 2.75 -2.71
CA GLN A 104 11.05 3.62 -3.30
C GLN A 104 11.45 4.78 -2.39
N ILE A 105 10.79 4.98 -1.28
CA ILE A 105 11.11 6.04 -0.32
C ILE A 105 12.46 5.74 0.33
N LYS A 106 13.32 6.75 0.38
CA LYS A 106 14.66 6.65 0.98
C LYS A 106 14.79 7.51 2.21
#